data_edc9d5bf42bafaa52428a15b6fc08b54
#
_entry.id   edc9d5bf42bafaa52428a15b6fc08b54
#
_cell.length_a   1.000
_cell.length_b   1.000
_cell.length_c   1.000
_cell.angle_alpha   90.00
_cell.angle_beta   90.00
_cell.angle_gamma   90.00
#
_symmetry.space_group_name_H-M   'P 1'
#
loop_
_entity.id
_entity.type
_entity.pdbx_description
1 polymer ?
#
loop_
_entity_poly.entity_id
_entity_poly.type
_entity_poly.pdbx_seq_one_letter_code
_entity_poly.pdbx_strand_id
1 'polypeptide(L)'
;MSQNANAQQARTVTTVDRGKLDLKALTLYAILLAAGFVLNMTVSKFFSGLTGGILSPEFIIAAFCLETLIIRPKVGQAAVLGLLAGVVIQITASVKGPDLIAEPVAAVVMALLASALGNGGAKKVLPLVGTFVITCISGLIYAVIFACFVQRNPQLIMVMAPVVAMTGAFNAIIVQALYVPIKKALKLAD
;
A
#
# COMPACT_ATOMS: atom_id res chain seq x y z
N MET A 1 43.89 -22.00 33.82
CA MET A 1 43.38 -22.36 32.50
C MET A 1 41.95 -21.87 32.43
N SER A 2 41.77 -20.71 31.83
CA SER A 2 40.46 -20.05 31.62
C SER A 2 39.93 -20.45 30.27
N GLN A 3 38.87 -21.22 30.21
CA GLN A 3 38.17 -21.50 28.94
C GLN A 3 37.24 -20.34 28.62
N ASN A 4 37.61 -19.58 27.66
CA ASN A 4 36.72 -18.62 26.97
C ASN A 4 35.60 -19.40 26.28
N ALA A 5 34.47 -19.52 26.91
CA ALA A 5 33.24 -19.88 26.26
C ALA A 5 32.78 -18.70 25.37
N ASN A 6 33.17 -18.72 24.12
CA ASN A 6 32.54 -17.93 23.07
C ASN A 6 31.07 -18.39 22.96
N ALA A 7 30.21 -17.82 23.78
CA ALA A 7 28.79 -17.87 23.56
C ALA A 7 28.53 -17.14 22.23
N GLN A 8 28.36 -17.91 21.17
CA GLN A 8 27.70 -17.43 19.97
C GLN A 8 26.35 -16.87 20.39
N GLN A 9 26.31 -15.55 20.53
CA GLN A 9 25.02 -14.86 20.67
C GLN A 9 24.20 -15.27 19.43
N ALA A 10 23.26 -16.18 19.68
CA ALA A 10 22.24 -16.46 18.69
C ALA A 10 21.66 -15.11 18.27
N ARG A 11 21.82 -14.76 17.00
CA ARG A 11 21.19 -13.59 16.39
C ARG A 11 19.70 -13.77 16.61
N THR A 12 19.17 -13.22 17.68
CA THR A 12 17.74 -13.08 17.87
C THR A 12 17.25 -12.28 16.69
N VAL A 13 16.48 -12.93 15.83
CA VAL A 13 15.73 -12.24 14.76
C VAL A 13 14.75 -11.36 15.49
N THR A 14 15.16 -10.12 15.73
CA THR A 14 14.33 -9.12 16.38
C THR A 14 13.10 -8.93 15.50
N THR A 15 11.93 -9.18 16.04
CA THR A 15 10.65 -8.88 15.41
C THR A 15 10.63 -7.42 14.98
N VAL A 16 9.97 -7.15 13.86
CA VAL A 16 9.78 -5.77 13.37
C VAL A 16 9.04 -4.97 14.43
N ASP A 17 9.62 -3.87 14.90
CA ASP A 17 9.01 -3.01 15.93
C ASP A 17 7.83 -2.24 15.33
N ARG A 18 6.63 -2.47 15.85
CA ARG A 18 5.45 -1.70 15.44
C ARG A 18 5.60 -0.24 15.83
N GLY A 19 5.22 0.64 14.91
CA GLY A 19 5.24 2.09 15.12
C GLY A 19 6.57 2.78 14.85
N LYS A 20 7.60 2.04 14.37
CA LYS A 20 8.88 2.59 13.97
C LYS A 20 9.21 2.15 12.55
N LEU A 21 9.63 3.10 11.71
CA LEU A 21 10.27 2.81 10.44
C LEU A 21 11.75 2.53 10.69
N ASP A 22 12.05 1.33 11.15
CA ASP A 22 13.41 0.83 11.26
C ASP A 22 13.91 0.30 9.92
N LEU A 23 15.18 -0.11 9.85
CA LEU A 23 15.76 -0.65 8.62
C LEU A 23 15.01 -1.88 8.10
N LYS A 24 14.43 -2.68 8.99
CA LYS A 24 13.67 -3.89 8.60
C LYS A 24 12.33 -3.52 7.97
N ALA A 25 11.61 -2.55 8.54
CA ALA A 25 10.39 -2.01 7.99
C ALA A 25 10.64 -1.39 6.60
N LEU A 26 11.70 -0.58 6.48
CA LEU A 26 12.07 0.02 5.19
C LEU A 26 12.48 -1.04 4.15
N THR A 27 13.17 -2.10 4.56
CA THR A 27 13.52 -3.21 3.67
C THR A 27 12.27 -3.97 3.23
N LEU A 28 11.34 -4.25 4.14
CA LEU A 28 10.06 -4.87 3.80
C LEU A 28 9.30 -4.01 2.80
N TYR A 29 9.20 -2.70 3.06
CA TYR A 29 8.53 -1.79 2.15
C TYR A 29 9.19 -1.73 0.78
N ALA A 30 10.51 -1.66 0.72
CA ALA A 30 11.24 -1.67 -0.55
C ALA A 30 10.96 -2.94 -1.38
N ILE A 31 10.89 -4.11 -0.73
CA ILE A 31 10.56 -5.37 -1.38
C ILE A 31 9.10 -5.35 -1.88
N LEU A 32 8.16 -4.92 -1.03
CA LEU A 32 6.74 -4.83 -1.41
C LEU A 32 6.53 -3.83 -2.56
N LEU A 33 7.21 -2.68 -2.51
CA LEU A 33 7.13 -1.65 -3.52
C LEU A 33 7.71 -2.11 -4.86
N ALA A 34 8.86 -2.79 -4.83
CA ALA A 34 9.47 -3.37 -6.02
C ALA A 34 8.58 -4.47 -6.64
N ALA A 35 8.03 -5.36 -5.82
CA ALA A 35 7.09 -6.37 -6.28
C ALA A 35 5.81 -5.73 -6.85
N GLY A 36 5.26 -4.74 -6.16
CA GLY A 36 4.11 -3.96 -6.63
C GLY A 36 4.38 -3.28 -7.97
N PHE A 37 5.56 -2.69 -8.15
CA PHE A 37 5.98 -2.06 -9.41
C PHE A 37 6.04 -3.08 -10.56
N VAL A 38 6.68 -4.23 -10.36
CA VAL A 38 6.74 -5.29 -11.37
C VAL A 38 5.35 -5.80 -11.73
N LEU A 39 4.49 -6.01 -10.72
CA LEU A 39 3.11 -6.44 -10.95
C LEU A 39 2.27 -5.38 -11.67
N ASN A 40 2.48 -4.09 -11.38
CA ASN A 40 1.84 -3.01 -12.14
C ASN A 40 2.27 -3.02 -13.61
N MET A 41 3.55 -3.28 -13.89
CA MET A 41 4.07 -3.31 -15.25
C MET A 41 3.62 -4.53 -16.05
N THR A 42 3.30 -5.63 -15.39
CA THR A 42 2.95 -6.90 -16.02
C THR A 42 1.46 -7.19 -15.88
N VAL A 43 1.02 -7.54 -14.67
CA VAL A 43 -0.33 -8.02 -14.39
C VAL A 43 -1.37 -6.90 -14.56
N SER A 44 -1.12 -5.70 -14.03
CA SER A 44 -2.07 -4.59 -14.17
C SER A 44 -2.23 -4.18 -15.64
N LYS A 45 -1.14 -4.05 -16.38
CA LYS A 45 -1.18 -3.74 -17.81
C LYS A 45 -1.92 -4.80 -18.62
N PHE A 46 -1.70 -6.08 -18.29
CA PHE A 46 -2.40 -7.19 -18.93
C PHE A 46 -3.92 -7.11 -18.69
N PHE A 47 -4.37 -6.98 -17.45
CA PHE A 47 -5.80 -6.87 -17.13
C PHE A 47 -6.42 -5.60 -17.73
N SER A 48 -5.73 -4.47 -17.65
CA SER A 48 -6.18 -3.22 -18.26
C SER A 48 -6.36 -3.36 -19.77
N GLY A 49 -5.42 -4.03 -20.44
CA GLY A 49 -5.51 -4.31 -21.89
C GLY A 49 -6.69 -5.23 -22.24
N LEU A 50 -6.92 -6.30 -21.47
CA LEU A 50 -8.03 -7.23 -21.70
C LEU A 50 -9.41 -6.61 -21.48
N THR A 51 -9.51 -5.69 -20.51
CA THR A 51 -10.81 -5.12 -20.08
C THR A 51 -11.07 -3.73 -20.64
N GLY A 52 -10.22 -3.24 -21.54
CA GLY A 52 -10.35 -1.88 -22.07
C GLY A 52 -10.18 -0.81 -20.98
N GLY A 53 -9.37 -1.09 -19.95
CA GLY A 53 -9.11 -0.17 -18.84
C GLY A 53 -10.10 -0.25 -17.66
N ILE A 54 -11.13 -1.11 -17.73
CA ILE A 54 -12.15 -1.24 -16.67
C ILE A 54 -11.54 -1.87 -15.40
N LEU A 55 -10.62 -2.83 -15.54
CA LEU A 55 -9.92 -3.45 -14.45
C LEU A 55 -8.44 -3.10 -14.52
N SER A 56 -7.99 -2.26 -13.61
CA SER A 56 -6.60 -1.82 -13.53
C SER A 56 -6.12 -1.93 -12.08
N PRO A 57 -5.72 -3.14 -11.62
CA PRO A 57 -5.20 -3.34 -10.27
C PRO A 57 -4.00 -2.43 -10.00
N GLU A 58 -3.96 -1.81 -8.81
CA GLU A 58 -2.88 -0.92 -8.42
C GLU A 58 -2.05 -1.54 -7.29
N PHE A 59 -1.09 -2.38 -7.68
CA PHE A 59 -0.29 -3.17 -6.72
C PHE A 59 0.63 -2.32 -5.84
N ILE A 60 0.98 -1.10 -6.26
CA ILE A 60 1.78 -0.18 -5.45
C ILE A 60 0.97 0.33 -4.27
N ILE A 61 -0.33 0.62 -4.47
CA ILE A 61 -1.26 0.94 -3.37
C ILE A 61 -1.36 -0.23 -2.40
N ALA A 62 -1.50 -1.45 -2.93
CA ALA A 62 -1.53 -2.65 -2.09
C ALA A 62 -0.24 -2.80 -1.25
N ALA A 63 0.92 -2.43 -1.80
CA ALA A 63 2.20 -2.51 -1.10
C ALA A 63 2.23 -1.59 0.15
N PHE A 64 1.88 -0.31 0.04
CA PHE A 64 1.88 0.56 1.20
C PHE A 64 0.73 0.26 2.17
N CYS A 65 -0.40 -0.24 1.70
CA CYS A 65 -1.48 -0.71 2.57
C CYS A 65 -1.01 -1.89 3.43
N LEU A 66 -0.35 -2.89 2.83
CA LEU A 66 0.23 -4.02 3.56
C LEU A 66 1.25 -3.56 4.59
N GLU A 67 2.20 -2.70 4.18
CA GLU A 67 3.21 -2.15 5.08
C GLU A 67 2.57 -1.42 6.26
N THR A 68 1.61 -0.52 5.98
CA THR A 68 0.91 0.26 7.01
C THR A 68 0.15 -0.62 7.99
N LEU A 69 -0.49 -1.70 7.52
CA LEU A 69 -1.20 -2.65 8.36
C LEU A 69 -0.26 -3.48 9.25
N ILE A 70 0.93 -3.80 8.74
CA ILE A 70 1.92 -4.65 9.43
C ILE A 70 2.71 -3.83 10.45
N ILE A 71 3.28 -2.72 10.03
CA ILE A 71 4.21 -1.90 10.83
C ILE A 71 3.47 -0.91 11.72
N ARG A 72 2.30 -0.41 11.27
CA ARG A 72 1.52 0.66 11.92
C ARG A 72 2.34 1.91 12.14
N PRO A 73 2.88 2.51 11.08
CA PRO A 73 3.72 3.69 11.17
C PRO A 73 2.92 4.87 11.75
N LYS A 74 3.63 5.84 12.30
CA LYS A 74 3.04 7.14 12.66
C LYS A 74 2.57 7.88 11.41
N VAL A 75 1.62 8.78 11.57
CA VAL A 75 1.00 9.53 10.45
C VAL A 75 2.03 10.18 9.52
N GLY A 76 3.04 10.87 10.08
CA GLY A 76 4.10 11.46 9.26
C GLY A 76 4.97 10.45 8.51
N GLN A 77 5.20 9.27 9.11
CA GLN A 77 5.93 8.18 8.46
C GLN A 77 5.09 7.57 7.33
N ALA A 78 3.78 7.40 7.54
CA ALA A 78 2.86 6.94 6.50
C ALA A 78 2.83 7.90 5.30
N ALA A 79 2.84 9.21 5.53
CA ALA A 79 2.93 10.19 4.46
C ALA A 79 4.19 10.02 3.61
N VAL A 80 5.34 9.73 4.25
CA VAL A 80 6.60 9.45 3.53
C VAL A 80 6.50 8.16 2.71
N LEU A 81 5.91 7.08 3.26
CA LEU A 81 5.70 5.84 2.52
C LEU A 81 4.79 6.06 1.30
N GLY A 82 3.69 6.80 1.47
CA GLY A 82 2.80 7.17 0.36
C GLY A 82 3.51 8.04 -0.69
N LEU A 83 4.34 8.99 -0.27
CA LEU A 83 5.12 9.81 -1.20
C LEU A 83 6.11 8.96 -2.01
N LEU A 84 6.81 8.01 -1.37
CA LEU A 84 7.69 7.08 -2.07
C LEU A 84 6.92 6.22 -3.09
N ALA A 85 5.72 5.74 -2.72
CA ALA A 85 4.84 5.04 -3.66
C ALA A 85 4.48 5.93 -4.85
N GLY A 86 4.04 7.16 -4.59
CA GLY A 86 3.72 8.14 -5.62
C GLY A 86 4.90 8.42 -6.56
N VAL A 87 6.12 8.56 -6.02
CA VAL A 87 7.34 8.73 -6.83
C VAL A 87 7.61 7.53 -7.72
N VAL A 88 7.45 6.31 -7.19
CA VAL A 88 7.64 5.08 -8.00
C VAL A 88 6.61 4.99 -9.12
N ILE A 89 5.34 5.34 -8.84
CA ILE A 89 4.29 5.38 -9.87
C ILE A 89 4.67 6.35 -10.99
N GLN A 90 5.31 7.49 -10.68
CA GLN A 90 5.72 8.46 -11.71
C GLN A 90 6.64 7.85 -12.79
N ILE A 91 7.36 6.77 -12.51
CA ILE A 91 8.24 6.14 -13.50
C ILE A 91 7.43 5.68 -14.71
N THR A 92 6.22 5.18 -14.48
CA THR A 92 5.37 4.52 -15.50
C THR A 92 4.04 5.21 -15.75
N ALA A 93 3.67 6.18 -14.94
CA ALA A 93 2.43 6.93 -15.08
C ALA A 93 2.39 7.68 -16.42
N SER A 94 1.27 7.58 -17.13
CA SER A 94 1.02 8.34 -18.36
C SER A 94 0.81 9.82 -18.06
N VAL A 95 0.22 10.14 -16.92
CA VAL A 95 0.02 11.51 -16.44
C VAL A 95 0.83 11.68 -15.16
N LYS A 96 1.74 12.66 -15.18
CA LYS A 96 2.63 12.95 -14.06
C LYS A 96 1.95 13.89 -13.07
N GLY A 97 2.17 13.66 -11.79
CA GLY A 97 1.81 14.58 -10.72
C GLY A 97 0.69 14.12 -9.78
N PRO A 98 -0.50 13.68 -10.26
CA PRO A 98 -1.64 13.39 -9.39
C PRO A 98 -1.33 12.42 -8.25
N ASP A 99 -0.55 11.35 -8.51
CA ASP A 99 -0.19 10.33 -7.53
C ASP A 99 0.73 10.86 -6.43
N LEU A 100 1.49 11.94 -6.68
CA LEU A 100 2.31 12.59 -5.65
C LEU A 100 1.47 13.24 -4.55
N ILE A 101 0.19 13.48 -4.81
CA ILE A 101 -0.79 14.01 -3.84
C ILE A 101 -1.68 12.88 -3.35
N ALA A 102 -2.19 12.07 -4.26
CA ALA A 102 -3.16 11.02 -3.94
C ALA A 102 -2.59 9.97 -2.97
N GLU A 103 -1.38 9.47 -3.24
CA GLU A 103 -0.79 8.39 -2.44
C GLU A 103 -0.39 8.80 -1.02
N PRO A 104 0.25 9.95 -0.76
CA PRO A 104 0.50 10.39 0.62
C PRO A 104 -0.78 10.59 1.43
N VAL A 105 -1.83 11.15 0.83
CA VAL A 105 -3.13 11.34 1.50
C VAL A 105 -3.74 9.98 1.85
N ALA A 106 -3.76 9.05 0.89
CA ALA A 106 -4.27 7.70 1.07
C ALA A 106 -3.51 6.95 2.18
N ALA A 107 -2.17 7.02 2.18
CA ALA A 107 -1.34 6.37 3.18
C ALA A 107 -1.57 6.93 4.60
N VAL A 108 -1.74 8.25 4.73
CA VAL A 108 -2.10 8.89 6.00
C VAL A 108 -3.45 8.38 6.50
N VAL A 109 -4.46 8.34 5.65
CA VAL A 109 -5.80 7.86 6.05
C VAL A 109 -5.72 6.38 6.43
N MET A 110 -4.92 5.56 5.72
CA MET A 110 -4.71 4.16 6.08
C MET A 110 -4.07 4.02 7.46
N ALA A 111 -3.07 4.83 7.79
CA ALA A 111 -2.43 4.82 9.10
C ALA A 111 -3.41 5.21 10.22
N LEU A 112 -4.28 6.19 9.98
CA LEU A 112 -5.34 6.57 10.91
C LEU A 112 -6.34 5.44 11.13
N LEU A 113 -6.80 4.79 10.07
CA LEU A 113 -7.68 3.62 10.15
C LEU A 113 -7.00 2.46 10.89
N ALA A 114 -5.74 2.18 10.59
CA ALA A 114 -4.97 1.13 11.26
C ALA A 114 -4.76 1.41 12.75
N SER A 115 -4.60 2.67 13.15
CA SER A 115 -4.48 3.06 14.55
C SER A 115 -5.81 2.97 15.29
N ALA A 116 -6.90 3.40 14.68
CA ALA A 116 -8.23 3.43 15.28
C ALA A 116 -8.87 2.04 15.39
N LEU A 117 -8.79 1.24 14.34
CA LEU A 117 -9.51 -0.03 14.19
C LEU A 117 -8.63 -1.27 14.37
N GLY A 118 -7.33 -1.10 14.30
CA GLY A 118 -6.37 -2.20 14.28
C GLY A 118 -6.24 -3.01 15.59
N ASN A 119 -6.78 -2.53 16.69
CA ASN A 119 -6.72 -3.21 18.01
C ASN A 119 -8.05 -3.85 18.44
N GLY A 120 -9.12 -3.64 17.69
CA GLY A 120 -10.46 -4.14 18.04
C GLY A 120 -10.92 -5.32 17.19
N GLY A 121 -12.19 -5.68 17.32
CA GLY A 121 -12.85 -6.74 16.54
C GLY A 121 -12.79 -6.50 15.01
N ALA A 122 -12.69 -5.26 14.59
CA ALA A 122 -12.53 -4.86 13.18
C ALA A 122 -11.17 -5.24 12.57
N LYS A 123 -10.18 -5.66 13.36
CA LYS A 123 -8.82 -6.04 12.91
C LYS A 123 -8.81 -7.05 11.76
N LYS A 124 -9.76 -8.02 11.76
CA LYS A 124 -9.83 -9.05 10.72
C LYS A 124 -10.35 -8.54 9.38
N VAL A 125 -11.19 -7.50 9.42
CA VAL A 125 -11.87 -6.92 8.25
C VAL A 125 -11.11 -5.70 7.73
N LEU A 126 -10.26 -5.11 8.56
CA LEU A 126 -9.51 -3.91 8.23
C LEU A 126 -8.64 -4.05 6.97
N PRO A 127 -7.91 -5.17 6.69
CA PRO A 127 -7.15 -5.31 5.45
C PRO A 127 -8.05 -5.22 4.22
N LEU A 128 -9.26 -5.81 4.26
CA LEU A 128 -10.20 -5.76 3.17
C LEU A 128 -10.83 -4.38 3.01
N VAL A 129 -11.56 -3.94 4.05
CA VAL A 129 -12.34 -2.70 4.00
C VAL A 129 -11.45 -1.47 3.97
N GLY A 130 -10.38 -1.46 4.76
CA GLY A 130 -9.41 -0.37 4.78
C GLY A 130 -8.77 -0.16 3.42
N THR A 131 -8.27 -1.23 2.80
CA THR A 131 -7.65 -1.14 1.47
C THR A 131 -8.65 -0.70 0.40
N PHE A 132 -9.88 -1.20 0.44
CA PHE A 132 -10.94 -0.74 -0.48
C PHE A 132 -11.15 0.76 -0.37
N VAL A 133 -11.40 1.26 0.84
CA VAL A 133 -11.65 2.68 1.09
C VAL A 133 -10.46 3.54 0.66
N ILE A 134 -9.25 3.11 0.99
CA ILE A 134 -8.03 3.86 0.66
C ILE A 134 -7.78 3.89 -0.83
N THR A 135 -7.96 2.78 -1.54
CA THR A 135 -7.82 2.76 -3.01
C THR A 135 -8.87 3.66 -3.66
N CYS A 136 -10.10 3.68 -3.13
CA CYS A 136 -11.12 4.60 -3.62
C CYS A 136 -10.75 6.06 -3.36
N ILE A 137 -10.21 6.39 -2.19
CA ILE A 137 -9.77 7.76 -1.88
C ILE A 137 -8.65 8.19 -2.82
N SER A 138 -7.60 7.37 -2.97
CA SER A 138 -6.49 7.67 -3.89
C SER A 138 -6.99 7.83 -5.33
N GLY A 139 -7.75 6.85 -5.82
CA GLY A 139 -8.28 6.88 -7.18
C GLY A 139 -9.22 8.06 -7.46
N LEU A 140 -10.04 8.47 -6.49
CA LEU A 140 -10.89 9.65 -6.64
C LEU A 140 -10.10 10.95 -6.62
N ILE A 141 -9.08 11.08 -5.77
CA ILE A 141 -8.17 12.25 -5.78
C ILE A 141 -7.48 12.33 -7.15
N TYR A 142 -6.94 11.20 -7.64
CA TYR A 142 -6.37 11.13 -8.98
C TYR A 142 -7.38 11.56 -10.04
N ALA A 143 -8.60 10.98 -10.01
CA ALA A 143 -9.64 11.28 -11.00
C ALA A 143 -10.04 12.77 -11.00
N VAL A 144 -10.16 13.40 -9.84
CA VAL A 144 -10.47 14.83 -9.73
C VAL A 144 -9.34 15.67 -10.32
N ILE A 145 -8.09 15.39 -9.94
CA ILE A 145 -6.94 16.16 -10.46
C ILE A 145 -6.84 15.97 -11.98
N PHE A 146 -6.94 14.74 -12.45
CA PHE A 146 -6.87 14.41 -13.88
C PHE A 146 -8.00 15.07 -14.68
N ALA A 147 -9.25 14.88 -14.25
CA ALA A 147 -10.42 15.38 -14.97
C ALA A 147 -10.50 16.91 -14.99
N CYS A 148 -10.26 17.55 -13.84
CA CYS A 148 -10.44 19.00 -13.72
C CYS A 148 -9.23 19.81 -14.22
N PHE A 149 -8.01 19.37 -13.90
CA PHE A 149 -6.81 20.18 -14.17
C PHE A 149 -6.05 19.75 -15.42
N VAL A 150 -6.08 18.45 -15.78
CA VAL A 150 -5.36 17.95 -16.96
C VAL A 150 -6.28 17.94 -18.17
N GLN A 151 -7.44 17.29 -18.07
CA GLN A 151 -8.38 17.14 -19.20
C GLN A 151 -9.39 18.27 -19.32
N ARG A 152 -9.54 19.09 -18.27
CA ARG A 152 -10.55 20.16 -18.19
C ARG A 152 -11.99 19.69 -18.51
N ASN A 153 -12.26 18.42 -18.17
CA ASN A 153 -13.56 17.79 -18.39
C ASN A 153 -14.00 17.05 -17.11
N PRO A 154 -14.71 17.73 -16.17
CA PRO A 154 -15.14 17.12 -14.91
C PRO A 154 -16.06 15.90 -15.07
N GLN A 155 -16.74 15.74 -16.22
CA GLN A 155 -17.62 14.59 -16.48
C GLN A 155 -16.84 13.26 -16.48
N LEU A 156 -15.54 13.29 -16.75
CA LEU A 156 -14.68 12.11 -16.67
C LEU A 156 -14.65 11.47 -15.29
N ILE A 157 -14.89 12.22 -14.22
CA ILE A 157 -14.96 11.67 -12.85
C ILE A 157 -16.03 10.58 -12.77
N MET A 158 -17.20 10.80 -13.38
CA MET A 158 -18.28 9.82 -13.35
C MET A 158 -17.93 8.54 -14.12
N VAL A 159 -17.15 8.68 -15.20
CA VAL A 159 -16.66 7.54 -16.01
C VAL A 159 -15.56 6.79 -15.26
N MET A 160 -14.70 7.50 -14.53
CA MET A 160 -13.60 6.89 -13.76
C MET A 160 -14.06 6.24 -12.45
N ALA A 161 -15.13 6.72 -11.84
CA ALA A 161 -15.59 6.21 -10.55
C ALA A 161 -15.85 4.68 -10.50
N PRO A 162 -16.49 4.05 -11.49
CA PRO A 162 -16.63 2.58 -11.52
C PRO A 162 -15.28 1.86 -11.62
N VAL A 163 -14.34 2.40 -12.40
CA VAL A 163 -12.98 1.84 -12.54
C VAL A 163 -12.24 1.91 -11.21
N VAL A 164 -12.34 3.02 -10.48
CA VAL A 164 -11.77 3.20 -9.14
C VAL A 164 -12.36 2.17 -8.17
N ALA A 165 -13.68 1.97 -8.18
CA ALA A 165 -14.33 0.99 -7.31
C ALA A 165 -13.90 -0.45 -7.62
N MET A 166 -13.78 -0.81 -8.89
CA MET A 166 -13.30 -2.14 -9.32
C MET A 166 -11.84 -2.36 -8.91
N THR A 167 -10.97 -1.36 -9.13
CA THR A 167 -9.58 -1.38 -8.67
C THR A 167 -9.50 -1.54 -7.17
N GLY A 168 -10.33 -0.79 -6.42
CA GLY A 168 -10.41 -0.89 -4.96
C GLY A 168 -10.81 -2.28 -4.47
N ALA A 169 -11.81 -2.90 -5.09
CA ALA A 169 -12.23 -4.25 -4.76
C ALA A 169 -11.12 -5.28 -5.01
N PHE A 170 -10.43 -5.17 -6.14
CA PHE A 170 -9.33 -6.06 -6.49
C PHE A 170 -8.15 -5.93 -5.51
N ASN A 171 -7.73 -4.70 -5.23
CA ASN A 171 -6.66 -4.44 -4.27
C ASN A 171 -7.01 -4.93 -2.86
N ALA A 172 -8.25 -4.74 -2.44
CA ALA A 172 -8.74 -5.20 -1.14
C ALA A 172 -8.62 -6.72 -0.98
N ILE A 173 -9.00 -7.48 -2.02
CA ILE A 173 -8.89 -8.94 -2.04
C ILE A 173 -7.41 -9.37 -1.96
N ILE A 174 -6.53 -8.73 -2.71
CA ILE A 174 -5.09 -9.03 -2.70
C ILE A 174 -4.50 -8.76 -1.31
N VAL A 175 -4.74 -7.58 -0.74
CA VAL A 175 -4.21 -7.23 0.57
C VAL A 175 -4.75 -8.16 1.65
N GLN A 176 -6.05 -8.50 1.61
CA GLN A 176 -6.64 -9.46 2.54
C GLN A 176 -5.98 -10.84 2.44
N ALA A 177 -5.71 -11.32 1.22
CA ALA A 177 -5.08 -12.62 0.98
C ALA A 177 -3.62 -12.65 1.44
N LEU A 178 -2.87 -11.56 1.24
CA LEU A 178 -1.44 -11.48 1.56
C LEU A 178 -1.15 -11.10 3.01
N TYR A 179 -2.07 -10.40 3.67
CA TYR A 179 -1.85 -9.90 5.03
C TYR A 179 -1.49 -10.98 6.04
N VAL A 180 -2.25 -12.08 6.09
CA VAL A 180 -2.02 -13.17 7.05
C VAL A 180 -0.72 -13.93 6.77
N PRO A 181 -0.43 -14.38 5.53
CA PRO A 181 0.83 -15.02 5.20
C PRO A 181 2.07 -14.18 5.54
N ILE A 182 2.07 -12.91 5.14
CA ILE A 182 3.21 -12.01 5.38
C ILE A 182 3.39 -11.79 6.89
N LYS A 183 2.31 -11.56 7.63
CA LYS A 183 2.38 -11.40 9.08
C LYS A 183 2.97 -12.63 9.78
N LYS A 184 2.58 -13.84 9.35
CA LYS A 184 3.15 -15.09 9.85
C LYS A 184 4.63 -15.25 9.51
N ALA A 185 5.02 -14.93 8.27
CA ALA A 185 6.41 -14.98 7.82
C ALA A 185 7.32 -14.05 8.64
N LEU A 186 6.80 -12.89 9.04
CA LEU A 186 7.49 -11.92 9.88
C LEU A 186 7.44 -12.25 11.38
N LYS A 187 6.81 -13.36 11.78
CA LYS A 187 6.62 -13.79 13.18
C LYS A 187 6.01 -12.72 14.08
N LEU A 188 5.14 -11.87 13.52
CA LEU A 188 4.43 -10.86 14.29
C LEU A 188 3.27 -11.49 15.06
N ALA A 189 3.26 -11.31 16.39
CA ALA A 189 2.16 -11.76 17.23
C ALA A 189 0.83 -11.09 16.85
N ASP A 190 -0.26 -11.81 17.08
CA ASP A 190 -1.64 -11.31 16.87
C ASP A 190 -2.04 -10.23 17.88
#